data_6a8ea6c9851c3879cd850b010ba78b54
#
_entry.id   6a8ea6c9851c3879cd850b010ba78b54
#
_cell.length_a   1.000
_cell.length_b   1.000
_cell.length_c   1.000
_cell.angle_alpha   90.00
_cell.angle_beta   90.00
_cell.angle_gamma   90.00
#
_symmetry.space_group_name_H-M   'P 1'
#
loop_
_entity.id
_entity.type
_entity.pdbx_description
1 polymer ?
#
loop_
_entity_poly.entity_id
_entity_poly.type
_entity_poly.pdbx_seq_one_letter_code
_entity_poly.pdbx_strand_id
1 'polypeptide(L)'
;MGAAGFGGSFARLCGDTLVYMQFSFRPYNVLLRRWEGTAVRAWIEKLFYKLVWRLVWIFYPSYTIEGRENLPEEPSIVVGNHSQAHGPIFSELYFPGKRSIWCAGQMMRCSEVPDYTYHDFWDEKPRYLHPLFRLLSYIIAPFISAVMRCGDTIAVYHDTRVIRTFRTTVTKLTEGNHIIIFPECKRGYNQILCAFQENFIDVAKLYYKKTGKEVCFVPLYLAPRLRKAYFGKPIRFDSTAPIADERKRICKALMDAITDMAVSLPEHIVVPYPNIPKKDYRTNHSTEAIIREETSC
;
A
#
# COMPACT_ATOMS: atom_id res chain seq x y z
N MET A 1 39.79 -17.41 36.59
CA MET A 1 40.85 -16.67 35.83
C MET A 1 40.35 -16.51 34.41
N GLY A 2 40.07 -15.43 33.78
CA GLY A 2 40.07 -14.03 34.12
C GLY A 2 39.21 -13.34 33.09
N ALA A 3 38.43 -12.41 33.57
CA ALA A 3 37.58 -11.54 32.75
C ALA A 3 38.44 -10.50 32.04
N ALA A 4 38.08 -10.16 30.78
CA ALA A 4 38.54 -8.94 30.19
C ALA A 4 37.37 -8.28 29.47
N GLY A 5 36.93 -7.14 30.04
CA GLY A 5 35.94 -6.27 29.46
C GLY A 5 36.53 -5.42 28.36
N PHE A 6 35.64 -5.06 27.42
CA PHE A 6 35.87 -3.95 26.50
C PHE A 6 34.83 -2.88 26.75
N GLY A 7 35.26 -1.84 27.46
CA GLY A 7 34.59 -0.55 27.53
C GLY A 7 34.87 0.26 26.29
N GLY A 8 33.86 0.52 25.48
CA GLY A 8 33.89 1.49 24.41
C GLY A 8 33.26 2.78 24.87
N SER A 9 34.09 3.81 25.04
CA SER A 9 33.76 5.19 25.33
C SER A 9 32.88 5.78 24.24
N PHE A 10 31.68 6.25 24.57
CA PHE A 10 30.91 7.13 23.72
C PHE A 10 31.02 8.57 24.19
N ALA A 11 31.52 9.36 23.28
CA ALA A 11 31.72 10.78 23.41
C ALA A 11 30.39 11.51 23.69
N ARG A 12 30.48 12.47 24.60
CA ARG A 12 29.47 13.50 24.87
C ARG A 12 29.30 14.37 23.63
N LEU A 13 28.06 14.54 23.19
CA LEU A 13 27.66 15.73 22.47
C LEU A 13 26.56 16.44 23.26
N CYS A 14 26.81 17.71 23.46
CA CYS A 14 26.12 18.69 24.24
C CYS A 14 24.77 19.05 23.66
N GLY A 15 23.76 19.22 24.53
CA GLY A 15 22.79 20.31 24.49
C GLY A 15 21.79 20.31 23.37
N ASP A 16 20.61 19.77 23.63
CA ASP A 16 19.32 20.47 23.51
C ASP A 16 18.23 19.49 23.93
N THR A 17 17.97 19.48 25.22
CA THR A 17 16.83 18.78 25.80
C THR A 17 15.58 19.56 25.48
N LEU A 18 15.09 19.45 24.25
CA LEU A 18 13.71 19.77 23.93
C LEU A 18 12.85 18.71 24.64
N VAL A 19 12.28 19.11 25.77
CA VAL A 19 11.23 18.39 26.45
C VAL A 19 10.07 18.25 25.47
N TYR A 20 10.03 17.14 24.71
CA TYR A 20 8.83 16.74 24.02
C TYR A 20 7.78 16.47 25.09
N MET A 21 6.87 17.43 25.31
CA MET A 21 5.61 17.12 25.95
C MET A 21 4.93 16.02 25.14
N GLN A 22 5.14 14.78 25.53
CA GLN A 22 4.29 13.67 25.12
C GLN A 22 2.91 13.96 25.70
N PHE A 23 2.07 14.65 24.92
CA PHE A 23 0.64 14.66 25.16
C PHE A 23 0.13 13.23 24.97
N SER A 24 0.20 12.46 26.04
CA SER A 24 -0.41 11.15 26.12
C SER A 24 -1.93 11.35 26.16
N PHE A 25 -2.59 11.28 25.00
CA PHE A 25 -4.05 11.21 24.92
C PHE A 25 -4.58 9.85 25.41
N ARG A 26 -4.09 9.39 26.57
CA ARG A 26 -4.58 8.15 27.21
C ARG A 26 -6.12 8.09 27.33
N PRO A 27 -6.83 9.17 27.72
CA PRO A 27 -8.30 9.12 27.79
C PRO A 27 -8.96 8.93 26.44
N TYR A 28 -8.42 9.50 25.36
CA TYR A 28 -8.93 9.31 24.01
C TYR A 28 -8.86 7.85 23.56
N ASN A 29 -7.76 7.18 23.81
CA ASN A 29 -7.57 5.77 23.45
C ASN A 29 -8.46 4.83 24.30
N VAL A 30 -8.75 5.16 25.55
CA VAL A 30 -9.66 4.38 26.42
C VAL A 30 -11.10 4.51 25.95
N LEU A 31 -11.56 5.72 25.62
CA LEU A 31 -12.90 5.96 25.09
C LEU A 31 -13.12 5.26 23.75
N LEU A 32 -12.13 5.31 22.86
CA LEU A 32 -12.20 4.61 21.57
C LEU A 32 -12.29 3.09 21.76
N ARG A 33 -11.50 2.49 22.65
CA ARG A 33 -11.55 1.03 22.91
C ARG A 33 -12.91 0.58 23.46
N ARG A 34 -13.55 1.40 24.27
CA ARG A 34 -14.88 1.09 24.84
C ARG A 34 -15.98 1.13 23.76
N TRP A 35 -15.76 1.91 22.71
CA TRP A 35 -16.66 2.02 21.56
C TRP A 35 -16.38 0.95 20.49
N GLU A 36 -15.16 0.41 20.47
CA GLU A 36 -14.74 -0.65 19.56
C GLU A 36 -15.51 -1.94 19.87
N GLY A 37 -16.34 -2.39 18.92
CA GLY A 37 -17.08 -3.65 19.01
C GLY A 37 -18.60 -3.50 19.19
N THR A 38 -19.13 -2.29 19.28
CA THR A 38 -20.60 -2.13 19.35
C THR A 38 -21.25 -2.24 17.97
N ALA A 39 -22.41 -2.89 17.88
CA ALA A 39 -23.19 -3.01 16.64
C ALA A 39 -23.58 -1.63 16.07
N VAL A 40 -23.87 -0.66 16.96
CA VAL A 40 -24.17 0.73 16.58
C VAL A 40 -23.02 1.38 15.87
N ARG A 41 -21.79 1.21 16.37
CA ARG A 41 -20.59 1.72 15.71
C ARG A 41 -20.42 1.11 14.32
N ALA A 42 -20.53 -0.21 14.20
CA ALA A 42 -20.40 -0.89 12.92
C ALA A 42 -21.42 -0.38 11.88
N TRP A 43 -22.64 -0.07 12.32
CA TRP A 43 -23.66 0.51 11.47
C TRP A 43 -23.32 1.94 11.03
N ILE A 44 -22.87 2.79 11.97
CA ILE A 44 -22.44 4.17 11.68
C ILE A 44 -21.25 4.17 10.72
N GLU A 45 -20.24 3.32 10.94
CA GLU A 45 -19.08 3.20 10.06
C GLU A 45 -19.47 2.79 8.63
N LYS A 46 -20.39 1.84 8.49
CA LYS A 46 -20.90 1.43 7.17
C LYS A 46 -21.68 2.55 6.48
N LEU A 47 -22.48 3.32 7.22
CA LEU A 47 -23.19 4.46 6.65
C LEU A 47 -22.23 5.56 6.19
N PHE A 48 -21.25 5.88 7.04
CA PHE A 48 -20.19 6.83 6.73
C PHE A 48 -19.37 6.38 5.51
N TYR A 49 -18.95 5.12 5.46
CA TYR A 49 -18.23 4.56 4.33
C TYR A 49 -19.05 4.70 3.03
N LYS A 50 -20.34 4.35 3.03
CA LYS A 50 -21.20 4.51 1.86
C LYS A 50 -21.31 5.96 1.40
N LEU A 51 -21.38 6.90 2.35
CA LEU A 51 -21.39 8.34 2.05
C LEU A 51 -20.08 8.77 1.39
N VAL A 52 -18.94 8.42 2.00
CA VAL A 52 -17.60 8.74 1.47
C VAL A 52 -17.41 8.10 0.10
N TRP A 53 -17.78 6.82 -0.06
CA TRP A 53 -17.69 6.10 -1.34
C TRP A 53 -18.50 6.83 -2.42
N ARG A 54 -19.73 7.26 -2.10
CA ARG A 54 -20.59 7.97 -3.05
C ARG A 54 -20.05 9.35 -3.42
N LEU A 55 -19.50 10.09 -2.45
CA LEU A 55 -18.86 11.38 -2.71
C LEU A 55 -17.61 11.19 -3.59
N VAL A 56 -16.76 10.23 -3.28
CA VAL A 56 -15.59 9.94 -4.10
C VAL A 56 -16.02 9.53 -5.50
N TRP A 57 -17.02 8.66 -5.65
CA TRP A 57 -17.55 8.23 -6.95
C TRP A 57 -18.08 9.42 -7.81
N ILE A 58 -18.74 10.41 -7.19
CA ILE A 58 -19.26 11.59 -7.89
C ILE A 58 -18.11 12.50 -8.40
N PHE A 59 -17.09 12.71 -7.56
CA PHE A 59 -16.03 13.69 -7.85
C PHE A 59 -14.77 13.07 -8.49
N TYR A 60 -14.59 11.76 -8.37
CA TYR A 60 -13.43 11.08 -8.93
C TYR A 60 -13.70 10.74 -10.41
N PRO A 61 -12.75 11.07 -11.32
CA PRO A 61 -12.97 10.83 -12.74
C PRO A 61 -13.15 9.34 -13.05
N SER A 62 -14.03 9.05 -14.01
CA SER A 62 -14.20 7.69 -14.53
C SER A 62 -12.95 7.23 -15.24
N TYR A 63 -12.67 5.93 -15.16
CA TYR A 63 -11.55 5.28 -15.85
C TYR A 63 -12.04 4.37 -16.95
N THR A 64 -11.32 4.39 -18.07
CA THR A 64 -11.43 3.35 -19.10
C THR A 64 -10.49 2.20 -18.75
N ILE A 65 -10.99 0.98 -18.80
CA ILE A 65 -10.21 -0.23 -18.51
C ILE A 65 -9.87 -0.90 -19.85
N GLU A 66 -8.59 -1.10 -20.09
CA GLU A 66 -8.06 -1.81 -21.26
C GLU A 66 -7.37 -3.11 -20.84
N GLY A 67 -7.36 -4.13 -21.70
CA GLY A 67 -6.80 -5.43 -21.37
C GLY A 67 -7.62 -6.23 -20.33
N ARG A 68 -8.91 -5.93 -20.19
CA ARG A 68 -9.78 -6.62 -19.24
C ARG A 68 -9.82 -8.14 -19.44
N GLU A 69 -9.64 -8.58 -20.67
CA GLU A 69 -9.55 -9.99 -21.06
C GLU A 69 -8.34 -10.71 -20.46
N ASN A 70 -7.32 -9.97 -20.01
CA ASN A 70 -6.16 -10.52 -19.31
C ASN A 70 -6.44 -10.79 -17.83
N LEU A 71 -7.55 -10.29 -17.27
CA LEU A 71 -7.94 -10.60 -15.91
C LEU A 71 -8.64 -11.96 -15.92
N PRO A 72 -8.06 -13.01 -15.28
CA PRO A 72 -8.67 -14.33 -15.22
C PRO A 72 -10.03 -14.28 -14.51
N GLU A 73 -10.94 -15.16 -14.86
CA GLU A 73 -12.18 -15.38 -14.09
C GLU A 73 -11.88 -15.97 -12.71
N GLU A 74 -10.82 -16.76 -12.63
CA GLU A 74 -10.31 -17.33 -11.37
C GLU A 74 -9.63 -16.27 -10.52
N PRO A 75 -9.66 -16.42 -9.16
CA PRO A 75 -8.96 -15.53 -8.25
C PRO A 75 -7.48 -15.37 -8.61
N SER A 76 -7.02 -14.13 -8.68
CA SER A 76 -5.65 -13.79 -9.04
C SER A 76 -5.10 -12.69 -8.13
N ILE A 77 -3.80 -12.49 -8.16
CA ILE A 77 -3.12 -11.39 -7.48
C ILE A 77 -2.82 -10.31 -8.51
N VAL A 78 -3.49 -9.17 -8.42
CA VAL A 78 -3.29 -8.02 -9.29
C VAL A 78 -2.27 -7.10 -8.67
N VAL A 79 -1.21 -6.79 -9.40
CA VAL A 79 -0.09 -6.00 -8.89
C VAL A 79 0.09 -4.75 -9.75
N GLY A 80 0.00 -3.58 -9.14
CA GLY A 80 0.03 -2.32 -9.87
C GLY A 80 0.98 -1.28 -9.29
N ASN A 81 1.17 -0.19 -10.07
CA ASN A 81 1.77 1.02 -9.57
C ASN A 81 0.80 1.75 -8.63
N HIS A 82 1.32 2.23 -7.50
CA HIS A 82 0.50 2.84 -6.44
C HIS A 82 -0.12 4.17 -6.89
N SER A 83 0.62 4.97 -7.67
CA SER A 83 0.17 6.29 -8.14
C SER A 83 -0.48 7.13 -7.03
N GLN A 84 0.13 7.17 -5.86
CA GLN A 84 -0.40 7.80 -4.64
C GLN A 84 -1.79 7.24 -4.28
N ALA A 85 -2.81 8.08 -4.10
CA ALA A 85 -4.16 7.64 -3.79
C ALA A 85 -4.92 7.03 -4.99
N HIS A 86 -4.42 7.19 -6.22
CA HIS A 86 -5.16 6.77 -7.41
C HIS A 86 -5.32 5.25 -7.50
N GLY A 87 -4.28 4.48 -7.15
CA GLY A 87 -4.33 3.03 -7.15
C GLY A 87 -5.42 2.46 -6.24
N PRO A 88 -5.41 2.77 -4.95
CA PRO A 88 -6.46 2.36 -4.02
C PRO A 88 -7.87 2.82 -4.42
N ILE A 89 -8.04 4.09 -4.85
CA ILE A 89 -9.34 4.62 -5.25
C ILE A 89 -9.87 3.93 -6.52
N PHE A 90 -9.02 3.75 -7.55
CA PHE A 90 -9.40 2.98 -8.74
C PHE A 90 -9.85 1.58 -8.37
N SER A 91 -9.06 0.90 -7.55
CA SER A 91 -9.36 -0.47 -7.11
C SER A 91 -10.68 -0.57 -6.38
N GLU A 92 -11.03 0.44 -5.59
CA GLU A 92 -12.29 0.49 -4.84
C GLU A 92 -13.49 0.78 -5.73
N LEU A 93 -13.36 1.69 -6.70
CA LEU A 93 -14.49 2.19 -7.48
C LEU A 93 -14.72 1.43 -8.80
N TYR A 94 -13.64 1.02 -9.46
CA TYR A 94 -13.71 0.60 -10.87
C TYR A 94 -13.14 -0.78 -11.16
N PHE A 95 -12.55 -1.46 -10.17
CA PHE A 95 -12.00 -2.79 -10.42
C PHE A 95 -13.12 -3.76 -10.86
N PRO A 96 -12.93 -4.49 -11.98
CA PRO A 96 -13.95 -5.38 -12.51
C PRO A 96 -13.93 -6.72 -11.76
N GLY A 97 -14.78 -6.88 -10.77
CA GLY A 97 -14.93 -8.15 -10.07
C GLY A 97 -14.86 -8.03 -8.55
N LYS A 98 -14.93 -9.19 -7.90
CA LYS A 98 -14.84 -9.32 -6.46
C LYS A 98 -13.38 -9.18 -6.02
N ARG A 99 -13.09 -8.29 -5.10
CA ARG A 99 -11.72 -7.92 -4.74
C ARG A 99 -11.51 -7.75 -3.24
N SER A 100 -10.25 -7.81 -2.82
CA SER A 100 -9.75 -7.31 -1.55
C SER A 100 -8.42 -6.59 -1.77
N ILE A 101 -8.21 -5.45 -1.10
CA ILE A 101 -7.06 -4.57 -1.36
C ILE A 101 -6.10 -4.63 -0.16
N TRP A 102 -4.81 -4.79 -0.40
CA TRP A 102 -3.80 -4.64 0.64
C TRP A 102 -3.65 -3.19 1.04
N CYS A 103 -3.68 -2.91 2.34
CA CYS A 103 -3.48 -1.58 2.90
C CYS A 103 -2.56 -1.61 4.12
N ALA A 104 -1.93 -0.49 4.44
CA ALA A 104 -1.12 -0.38 5.66
C ALA A 104 -1.95 -0.73 6.90
N GLY A 105 -1.50 -1.71 7.67
CA GLY A 105 -2.25 -2.25 8.81
C GLY A 105 -2.50 -1.22 9.91
N GLN A 106 -1.64 -0.21 10.02
CA GLN A 106 -1.78 0.92 10.93
C GLN A 106 -3.05 1.74 10.62
N MET A 107 -3.47 1.82 9.36
CA MET A 107 -4.69 2.53 8.96
C MET A 107 -5.98 1.83 9.43
N MET A 108 -5.91 0.55 9.78
CA MET A 108 -7.05 -0.23 10.28
C MET A 108 -7.39 0.07 11.76
N ARG A 109 -6.44 0.63 12.50
CA ARG A 109 -6.57 0.87 13.94
C ARG A 109 -6.54 2.34 14.26
N CYS A 110 -7.64 2.84 14.79
CA CYS A 110 -7.79 4.25 15.15
C CYS A 110 -6.65 4.79 16.05
N SER A 111 -6.06 3.94 16.89
CA SER A 111 -4.93 4.28 17.75
C SER A 111 -3.58 4.36 17.04
N GLU A 112 -3.42 3.72 15.89
CA GLU A 112 -2.17 3.69 15.09
C GLU A 112 -2.20 4.71 13.95
N VAL A 113 -3.38 5.12 13.50
CA VAL A 113 -3.57 6.08 12.40
C VAL A 113 -2.87 7.42 12.64
N PRO A 114 -2.93 8.06 13.84
CA PRO A 114 -2.35 9.38 14.03
C PRO A 114 -0.84 9.43 13.77
N ASP A 115 -0.10 8.45 14.27
CA ASP A 115 1.34 8.39 14.06
C ASP A 115 1.66 8.04 12.60
N TYR A 116 0.95 7.08 12.00
CA TYR A 116 1.15 6.69 10.62
C TYR A 116 0.89 7.87 9.67
N THR A 117 -0.26 8.55 9.77
CA THR A 117 -0.61 9.65 8.87
C THR A 117 0.27 10.88 9.08
N TYR A 118 0.72 11.12 10.31
CA TYR A 118 1.64 12.22 10.58
C TYR A 118 2.97 12.02 9.86
N HIS A 119 3.57 10.83 9.96
CA HIS A 119 4.86 10.52 9.33
C HIS A 119 4.76 10.37 7.80
N ASP A 120 3.64 9.87 7.29
CA ASP A 120 3.50 9.62 5.85
C ASP A 120 3.13 10.89 5.05
N PHE A 121 2.35 11.81 5.65
CA PHE A 121 1.83 12.99 4.92
C PHE A 121 2.43 14.33 5.35
N TRP A 122 2.91 14.46 6.60
CA TRP A 122 3.20 15.77 7.17
C TRP A 122 4.59 15.95 7.74
N ASP A 123 5.41 14.93 7.79
CA ASP A 123 6.77 14.99 8.36
C ASP A 123 7.67 15.98 7.60
N GLU A 124 7.49 16.11 6.29
CA GLU A 124 8.22 17.02 5.42
C GLU A 124 7.68 18.48 5.44
N LYS A 125 6.62 18.76 6.19
CA LYS A 125 6.02 20.10 6.25
C LYS A 125 6.77 21.01 7.24
N PRO A 126 6.61 22.34 7.13
CA PRO A 126 7.26 23.29 8.03
C PRO A 126 6.99 22.99 9.51
N ARG A 127 8.04 22.97 10.33
CA ARG A 127 8.00 22.56 11.75
C ARG A 127 6.98 23.32 12.58
N TYR A 128 6.71 24.58 12.30
CA TYR A 128 5.72 25.39 13.02
C TYR A 128 4.28 24.90 12.85
N LEU A 129 3.98 24.11 11.80
CA LEU A 129 2.66 23.50 11.55
C LEU A 129 2.51 22.09 12.17
N HIS A 130 3.59 21.50 12.67
CA HIS A 130 3.57 20.15 13.23
C HIS A 130 2.54 19.93 14.33
N PRO A 131 2.35 20.86 15.32
CA PRO A 131 1.32 20.69 16.34
C PRO A 131 -0.10 20.63 15.75
N LEU A 132 -0.38 21.45 14.73
CA LEU A 132 -1.66 21.47 14.03
C LEU A 132 -1.90 20.15 13.28
N PHE A 133 -0.90 19.68 12.52
CA PHE A 133 -1.00 18.41 11.80
C PHE A 133 -1.13 17.21 12.73
N ARG A 134 -0.44 17.25 13.87
CA ARG A 134 -0.60 16.24 14.92
C ARG A 134 -2.02 16.18 15.47
N LEU A 135 -2.61 17.33 15.77
CA LEU A 135 -4.01 17.41 16.19
C LEU A 135 -4.95 16.90 15.08
N LEU A 136 -4.73 17.32 13.85
CA LEU A 136 -5.52 16.90 12.70
C LEU A 136 -5.46 15.38 12.50
N SER A 137 -4.29 14.74 12.68
CA SER A 137 -4.15 13.29 12.56
C SER A 137 -5.02 12.52 13.56
N TYR A 138 -5.21 13.04 14.78
CA TYR A 138 -6.15 12.45 15.75
C TYR A 138 -7.61 12.64 15.35
N ILE A 139 -7.96 13.79 14.78
CA ILE A 139 -9.34 14.08 14.34
C ILE A 139 -9.74 13.18 13.17
N ILE A 140 -8.85 12.94 12.21
CA ILE A 140 -9.15 12.13 11.02
C ILE A 140 -9.05 10.62 11.28
N ALA A 141 -8.39 10.20 12.35
CA ALA A 141 -8.14 8.78 12.65
C ALA A 141 -9.40 7.89 12.65
N PRO A 142 -10.51 8.25 13.32
CA PRO A 142 -11.72 7.43 13.31
C PRO A 142 -12.31 7.29 11.90
N PHE A 143 -12.23 8.32 11.09
CA PHE A 143 -12.76 8.34 9.72
C PHE A 143 -11.94 7.45 8.79
N ILE A 144 -10.61 7.57 8.81
CA ILE A 144 -9.70 6.73 8.02
C ILE A 144 -9.90 5.26 8.40
N SER A 145 -9.85 4.94 9.70
CA SER A 145 -10.00 3.56 10.13
C SER A 145 -11.39 2.96 9.84
N ALA A 146 -12.45 3.78 9.83
CA ALA A 146 -13.79 3.35 9.41
C ALA A 146 -13.82 2.99 7.92
N VAL A 147 -13.27 3.86 7.06
CA VAL A 147 -13.18 3.60 5.62
C VAL A 147 -12.38 2.34 5.35
N MET A 148 -11.20 2.18 5.96
CA MET A 148 -10.34 1.02 5.72
C MET A 148 -11.00 -0.29 6.20
N ARG A 149 -11.70 -0.30 7.33
CA ARG A 149 -12.41 -1.50 7.81
C ARG A 149 -13.61 -1.90 6.97
N CYS A 150 -14.28 -0.93 6.36
CA CYS A 150 -15.49 -1.19 5.57
C CYS A 150 -15.20 -1.51 4.09
N GLY A 151 -14.01 -1.16 3.57
CA GLY A 151 -13.63 -1.26 2.17
C GLY A 151 -13.07 -2.61 1.72
N ASP A 152 -13.38 -3.72 2.40
CA ASP A 152 -12.81 -5.06 2.12
C ASP A 152 -11.28 -5.06 1.93
N THR A 153 -10.59 -4.41 2.85
CA THR A 153 -9.14 -4.30 2.85
C THR A 153 -8.48 -5.38 3.71
N ILE A 154 -7.26 -5.74 3.37
CA ILE A 154 -6.41 -6.67 4.11
C ILE A 154 -5.26 -5.89 4.73
N ALA A 155 -5.18 -5.90 6.06
CA ALA A 155 -4.11 -5.22 6.79
C ALA A 155 -2.75 -5.86 6.54
N VAL A 156 -1.78 -5.06 6.10
CA VAL A 156 -0.38 -5.46 5.90
C VAL A 156 0.49 -4.88 7.00
N TYR A 157 1.28 -5.74 7.61
CA TYR A 157 2.26 -5.37 8.64
C TYR A 157 3.64 -5.88 8.23
N HIS A 158 4.68 -5.14 8.60
CA HIS A 158 6.09 -5.48 8.34
C HIS A 158 6.77 -6.20 9.54
N ASP A 159 5.99 -6.69 10.49
CA ASP A 159 6.44 -7.43 11.66
C ASP A 159 5.84 -8.85 11.67
N THR A 160 5.92 -9.54 12.82
CA THR A 160 5.38 -10.90 12.98
C THR A 160 3.90 -11.06 12.61
N ARG A 161 3.13 -9.97 12.56
CA ARG A 161 1.72 -9.95 12.12
C ARG A 161 1.55 -10.23 10.62
N VAL A 162 2.63 -10.18 9.83
CA VAL A 162 2.60 -10.51 8.38
C VAL A 162 2.02 -11.90 8.10
N ILE A 163 2.21 -12.86 9.03
CA ILE A 163 1.63 -14.21 8.93
C ILE A 163 0.09 -14.12 8.86
N ARG A 164 -0.52 -13.21 9.62
CA ARG A 164 -1.97 -12.99 9.57
C ARG A 164 -2.41 -12.38 8.25
N THR A 165 -1.64 -11.43 7.71
CA THR A 165 -1.88 -10.86 6.38
C THR A 165 -1.94 -11.96 5.33
N PHE A 166 -0.94 -12.83 5.29
CA PHE A 166 -0.87 -13.92 4.31
C PHE A 166 -2.02 -14.93 4.46
N ARG A 167 -2.34 -15.33 5.69
CA ARG A 167 -3.48 -16.24 5.94
C ARG A 167 -4.80 -15.62 5.48
N THR A 168 -5.04 -14.34 5.79
CA THR A 168 -6.26 -13.63 5.36
C THR A 168 -6.29 -13.54 3.83
N THR A 169 -5.17 -13.22 3.18
CA THR A 169 -5.06 -13.15 1.73
C THR A 169 -5.41 -14.48 1.06
N VAL A 170 -4.85 -15.59 1.56
CA VAL A 170 -5.17 -16.92 1.06
C VAL A 170 -6.64 -17.27 1.27
N THR A 171 -7.24 -16.87 2.40
CA THR A 171 -8.68 -17.07 2.64
C THR A 171 -9.51 -16.29 1.62
N LYS A 172 -9.18 -15.01 1.38
CA LYS A 172 -9.88 -14.18 0.40
C LYS A 172 -9.76 -14.72 -1.02
N LEU A 173 -8.59 -15.22 -1.43
CA LEU A 173 -8.42 -15.93 -2.70
C LEU A 173 -9.33 -17.16 -2.78
N THR A 174 -9.40 -17.97 -1.71
CA THR A 174 -10.30 -19.16 -1.70
C THR A 174 -11.79 -18.80 -1.70
N GLU A 175 -12.16 -17.59 -1.26
CA GLU A 175 -13.51 -17.02 -1.33
C GLU A 175 -13.87 -16.45 -2.72
N GLY A 176 -12.94 -16.51 -3.67
CA GLY A 176 -13.14 -16.02 -5.04
C GLY A 176 -12.80 -14.54 -5.24
N ASN A 177 -12.06 -13.91 -4.33
CA ASN A 177 -11.64 -12.52 -4.49
C ASN A 177 -10.31 -12.45 -5.27
N HIS A 178 -10.20 -11.48 -6.18
CA HIS A 178 -8.90 -10.99 -6.62
C HIS A 178 -8.24 -10.19 -5.50
N ILE A 179 -6.93 -10.30 -5.37
CA ILE A 179 -6.17 -9.53 -4.38
C ILE A 179 -5.39 -8.44 -5.08
N ILE A 180 -5.58 -7.19 -4.68
CA ILE A 180 -4.90 -6.05 -5.29
C ILE A 180 -3.78 -5.59 -4.37
N ILE A 181 -2.57 -5.51 -4.92
CA ILE A 181 -1.35 -5.18 -4.19
C ILE A 181 -0.60 -4.06 -4.92
N PHE A 182 -0.13 -3.08 -4.16
CA PHE A 182 0.77 -2.02 -4.62
C PHE A 182 2.09 -2.15 -3.85
N PRO A 183 3.03 -2.98 -4.32
CA PRO A 183 4.19 -3.38 -3.53
C PRO A 183 5.39 -2.44 -3.66
N GLU A 184 5.20 -1.25 -4.22
CA GLU A 184 6.27 -0.28 -4.38
C GLU A 184 6.90 0.12 -3.04
N CYS A 185 8.22 0.24 -3.01
CA CYS A 185 8.98 0.80 -1.90
C CYS A 185 9.75 2.07 -2.35
N LYS A 186 10.33 2.82 -1.40
CA LYS A 186 11.00 4.09 -1.72
C LYS A 186 12.28 3.95 -2.57
N ARG A 187 12.72 2.73 -2.88
CA ARG A 187 13.87 2.48 -3.75
C ARG A 187 13.47 2.69 -5.22
N GLY A 188 14.25 3.48 -5.95
CA GLY A 188 14.02 3.72 -7.38
C GLY A 188 14.24 2.46 -8.23
N TYR A 189 13.46 2.31 -9.30
CA TYR A 189 13.65 1.30 -10.32
C TYR A 189 13.82 1.96 -11.70
N ASN A 190 12.82 2.72 -12.15
CA ASN A 190 12.88 3.49 -13.39
C ASN A 190 11.97 4.74 -13.30
N GLN A 191 11.73 5.42 -14.44
CA GLN A 191 10.87 6.61 -14.48
C GLN A 191 9.38 6.32 -14.25
N ILE A 192 8.96 5.04 -14.36
CA ILE A 192 7.55 4.61 -14.22
C ILE A 192 7.27 4.13 -12.80
N LEU A 193 8.18 3.32 -12.23
CA LEU A 193 7.99 2.57 -11.00
C LEU A 193 9.12 2.78 -10.00
N CYS A 194 8.78 2.67 -8.73
CA CYS A 194 9.72 2.27 -7.71
C CYS A 194 9.87 0.74 -7.66
N ALA A 195 10.94 0.25 -7.04
CA ALA A 195 11.18 -1.18 -6.90
C ALA A 195 10.07 -1.84 -6.07
N PHE A 196 9.78 -3.10 -6.37
CA PHE A 196 8.79 -3.88 -5.63
C PHE A 196 9.43 -4.61 -4.45
N GLN A 197 8.71 -4.69 -3.35
CA GLN A 197 8.98 -5.63 -2.25
C GLN A 197 8.58 -7.03 -2.72
N GLU A 198 9.48 -8.01 -2.58
CA GLU A 198 9.29 -9.34 -3.19
C GLU A 198 8.44 -10.31 -2.33
N ASN A 199 8.33 -10.05 -1.03
CA ASN A 199 7.78 -11.02 -0.06
C ASN A 199 6.28 -11.34 -0.27
N PHE A 200 5.52 -10.50 -0.99
CA PHE A 200 4.10 -10.78 -1.25
C PHE A 200 3.88 -12.02 -2.10
N ILE A 201 4.89 -12.46 -2.85
CA ILE A 201 4.83 -13.66 -3.69
C ILE A 201 4.71 -14.93 -2.86
N ASP A 202 5.14 -14.92 -1.59
CA ASP A 202 4.97 -16.05 -0.68
C ASP A 202 3.51 -16.47 -0.49
N VAL A 203 2.58 -15.55 -0.71
CA VAL A 203 1.14 -15.84 -0.70
C VAL A 203 0.81 -16.93 -1.72
N ALA A 204 1.45 -16.92 -2.91
CA ALA A 204 1.22 -17.95 -3.95
C ALA A 204 1.60 -19.34 -3.47
N LYS A 205 2.74 -19.47 -2.78
CA LYS A 205 3.17 -20.75 -2.19
C LYS A 205 2.19 -21.25 -1.12
N LEU A 206 1.67 -20.34 -0.29
CA LEU A 206 0.69 -20.69 0.75
C LEU A 206 -0.67 -21.06 0.13
N TYR A 207 -1.07 -20.37 -0.92
CA TYR A 207 -2.29 -20.69 -1.67
C TYR A 207 -2.20 -22.07 -2.32
N TYR A 208 -1.08 -22.36 -2.99
CA TYR A 208 -0.82 -23.68 -3.56
C TYR A 208 -0.85 -24.80 -2.51
N LYS A 209 -0.16 -24.59 -1.37
CA LYS A 209 -0.19 -25.57 -0.27
C LYS A 209 -1.59 -25.85 0.26
N LYS A 210 -2.49 -24.86 0.22
CA LYS A 210 -3.87 -24.99 0.73
C LYS A 210 -4.82 -25.61 -0.30
N THR A 211 -4.63 -25.29 -1.59
CA THR A 211 -5.64 -25.58 -2.62
C THR A 211 -5.17 -26.57 -3.69
N GLY A 212 -3.86 -26.79 -3.81
CA GLY A 212 -3.24 -27.53 -4.93
C GLY A 212 -3.25 -26.74 -6.25
N LYS A 213 -3.70 -25.47 -6.25
CA LYS A 213 -3.78 -24.64 -7.46
C LYS A 213 -2.73 -23.54 -7.45
N GLU A 214 -2.15 -23.29 -8.61
CA GLU A 214 -1.25 -22.13 -8.81
C GLU A 214 -2.08 -20.88 -9.08
N VAL A 215 -1.65 -19.76 -8.48
CA VAL A 215 -2.27 -18.45 -8.69
C VAL A 215 -1.54 -17.68 -9.79
N CYS A 216 -2.28 -16.86 -10.53
CA CYS A 216 -1.71 -15.92 -11.50
C CYS A 216 -1.51 -14.54 -10.87
N PHE A 217 -0.42 -13.88 -11.29
CA PHE A 217 -0.14 -12.47 -11.01
C PHE A 217 -0.47 -11.68 -12.26
N VAL A 218 -1.29 -10.64 -12.13
CA VAL A 218 -1.71 -9.79 -13.25
C VAL A 218 -1.11 -8.41 -13.08
N PRO A 219 -0.25 -7.95 -13.99
CA PRO A 219 0.28 -6.58 -13.92
C PRO A 219 -0.83 -5.57 -14.25
N LEU A 220 -0.88 -4.50 -13.47
CA LEU A 220 -1.82 -3.38 -13.63
C LEU A 220 -1.05 -2.07 -13.76
N TYR A 221 -1.18 -1.38 -14.88
CA TYR A 221 -0.70 -0.02 -15.02
C TYR A 221 -1.83 0.98 -14.90
N LEU A 222 -1.70 1.91 -13.97
CA LEU A 222 -2.62 3.04 -13.81
C LEU A 222 -2.00 4.30 -14.36
N ALA A 223 -2.69 4.91 -15.33
CA ALA A 223 -2.34 6.19 -15.93
C ALA A 223 -3.39 7.26 -15.55
N PRO A 224 -3.31 7.88 -14.36
CA PRO A 224 -4.35 8.79 -13.87
C PRO A 224 -4.57 10.00 -14.78
N ARG A 225 -3.52 10.48 -15.44
CA ARG A 225 -3.62 11.61 -16.38
C ARG A 225 -4.36 11.26 -17.66
N LEU A 226 -4.29 10.01 -18.08
CA LEU A 226 -5.08 9.49 -19.22
C LEU A 226 -6.46 8.99 -18.78
N ARG A 227 -6.73 8.88 -17.48
CA ARG A 227 -7.93 8.25 -16.91
C ARG A 227 -8.11 6.81 -17.42
N LYS A 228 -7.01 6.06 -17.48
CA LYS A 228 -6.97 4.70 -17.99
C LYS A 228 -6.27 3.75 -17.04
N ALA A 229 -6.73 2.51 -17.06
CA ALA A 229 -6.12 1.38 -16.36
C ALA A 229 -5.90 0.24 -17.37
N TYR A 230 -4.73 -0.37 -17.32
CA TYR A 230 -4.30 -1.40 -18.28
C TYR A 230 -3.96 -2.67 -17.54
N PHE A 231 -4.63 -3.77 -17.87
CA PHE A 231 -4.27 -5.10 -17.39
C PHE A 231 -3.34 -5.79 -18.39
N GLY A 232 -2.15 -6.17 -17.94
CA GLY A 232 -1.21 -6.93 -18.74
C GLY A 232 -1.45 -8.45 -18.65
N LYS A 233 -0.71 -9.21 -19.44
CA LYS A 233 -0.83 -10.68 -19.49
C LYS A 233 -0.52 -11.33 -18.14
N PRO A 234 -1.30 -12.33 -17.70
CA PRO A 234 -1.08 -13.01 -16.44
C PRO A 234 0.27 -13.75 -16.41
N ILE A 235 0.95 -13.67 -15.28
CA ILE A 235 2.19 -14.40 -14.98
C ILE A 235 1.85 -15.48 -13.99
N ARG A 236 1.99 -16.77 -14.38
CA ARG A 236 1.68 -17.90 -13.51
C ARG A 236 2.82 -18.16 -12.52
N PHE A 237 2.46 -18.45 -11.28
CA PHE A 237 3.38 -18.96 -10.27
C PHE A 237 3.79 -20.40 -10.62
N ASP A 238 5.08 -20.71 -10.49
CA ASP A 238 5.58 -22.07 -10.62
C ASP A 238 5.81 -22.69 -9.22
N SER A 239 4.94 -23.63 -8.86
CA SER A 239 4.99 -24.28 -7.55
C SER A 239 6.18 -25.23 -7.39
N THR A 240 6.84 -25.62 -8.50
CA THR A 240 7.98 -26.54 -8.52
C THR A 240 9.31 -25.83 -8.34
N ALA A 241 9.37 -24.55 -8.67
CA ALA A 241 10.58 -23.73 -8.56
C ALA A 241 10.87 -23.31 -7.10
N PRO A 242 12.14 -23.06 -6.75
CA PRO A 242 12.50 -22.47 -5.47
C PRO A 242 11.84 -21.10 -5.28
N ILE A 243 11.24 -20.87 -4.12
CA ILE A 243 10.50 -19.62 -3.85
C ILE A 243 11.36 -18.35 -3.98
N ALA A 244 12.64 -18.44 -3.67
CA ALA A 244 13.56 -17.31 -3.82
C ALA A 244 13.74 -16.88 -5.28
N ASP A 245 13.75 -17.85 -6.20
CA ASP A 245 13.87 -17.60 -7.64
C ASP A 245 12.54 -17.09 -8.20
N GLU A 246 11.41 -17.65 -7.76
CA GLU A 246 10.09 -17.20 -8.13
C GLU A 246 9.81 -15.75 -7.69
N ARG A 247 10.25 -15.34 -6.49
CA ARG A 247 10.15 -13.94 -6.06
C ARG A 247 10.83 -12.99 -7.05
N LYS A 248 12.07 -13.28 -7.41
CA LYS A 248 12.83 -12.47 -8.37
C LYS A 248 12.21 -12.48 -9.75
N ARG A 249 11.85 -13.68 -10.26
CA ARG A 249 11.26 -13.87 -11.59
C ARG A 249 9.94 -13.11 -11.74
N ILE A 250 9.02 -13.31 -10.80
CA ILE A 250 7.69 -12.71 -10.88
C ILE A 250 7.77 -11.19 -10.65
N CYS A 251 8.54 -10.71 -9.66
CA CYS A 251 8.72 -9.28 -9.44
C CYS A 251 9.31 -8.58 -10.66
N LYS A 252 10.38 -9.15 -11.24
CA LYS A 252 10.97 -8.60 -12.46
C LYS A 252 9.97 -8.59 -13.60
N ALA A 253 9.29 -9.70 -13.87
CA ALA A 253 8.32 -9.80 -14.96
C ALA A 253 7.13 -8.83 -14.79
N LEU A 254 6.67 -8.60 -13.55
CA LEU A 254 5.63 -7.61 -13.26
C LEU A 254 6.11 -6.19 -13.51
N MET A 255 7.29 -5.82 -13.02
CA MET A 255 7.87 -4.48 -13.21
C MET A 255 8.15 -4.20 -14.69
N ASP A 256 8.70 -5.17 -15.42
CA ASP A 256 8.95 -5.06 -16.86
C ASP A 256 7.61 -4.89 -17.62
N ALA A 257 6.62 -5.73 -17.35
CA ALA A 257 5.32 -5.64 -18.03
C ALA A 257 4.60 -4.31 -17.76
N ILE A 258 4.65 -3.77 -16.53
CA ILE A 258 4.07 -2.46 -16.21
C ILE A 258 4.84 -1.35 -16.92
N THR A 259 6.17 -1.44 -16.98
CA THR A 259 7.02 -0.48 -17.69
C THR A 259 6.72 -0.50 -19.20
N ASP A 260 6.67 -1.67 -19.80
CA ASP A 260 6.38 -1.83 -21.23
C ASP A 260 4.99 -1.28 -21.61
N MET A 261 3.96 -1.58 -20.78
CA MET A 261 2.64 -0.98 -20.96
C MET A 261 2.71 0.54 -20.91
N ALA A 262 3.39 1.12 -19.92
CA ALA A 262 3.49 2.56 -19.77
C ALA A 262 4.21 3.22 -20.95
N VAL A 263 5.33 2.66 -21.38
CA VAL A 263 6.17 3.20 -22.49
C VAL A 263 5.47 3.09 -23.82
N SER A 264 4.62 2.07 -24.04
CA SER A 264 3.85 1.90 -25.27
C SER A 264 2.72 2.92 -25.47
N LEU A 265 2.38 3.67 -24.42
CA LEU A 265 1.30 4.67 -24.47
C LEU A 265 1.79 6.03 -24.98
N PRO A 266 0.87 6.89 -25.45
CA PRO A 266 1.17 8.28 -25.72
C PRO A 266 1.83 8.96 -24.52
N GLU A 267 2.64 9.97 -24.78
CA GLU A 267 3.34 10.70 -23.71
C GLU A 267 2.34 11.25 -22.69
N HIS A 268 2.59 10.95 -21.44
CA HIS A 268 1.78 11.40 -20.31
C HIS A 268 2.60 11.50 -19.03
N ILE A 269 2.13 12.32 -18.10
CA ILE A 269 2.75 12.47 -16.79
C ILE A 269 2.48 11.22 -15.96
N VAL A 270 3.56 10.59 -15.46
CA VAL A 270 3.51 9.48 -14.51
C VAL A 270 3.29 10.06 -13.10
N VAL A 271 2.30 9.56 -12.38
CA VAL A 271 2.11 9.90 -10.97
C VAL A 271 2.95 8.93 -10.13
N PRO A 272 4.02 9.41 -9.48
CA PRO A 272 4.96 8.52 -8.78
C PRO A 272 4.39 8.03 -7.45
N TYR A 273 4.96 6.93 -6.93
CA TYR A 273 4.66 6.43 -5.58
C TYR A 273 5.05 7.43 -4.49
N PRO A 274 6.27 8.00 -4.46
CA PRO A 274 6.65 8.98 -3.45
C PRO A 274 5.86 10.28 -3.59
N ASN A 275 5.53 10.89 -2.45
CA ASN A 275 4.84 12.19 -2.41
C ASN A 275 5.84 13.33 -2.68
N ILE A 276 6.16 13.56 -3.95
CA ILE A 276 7.05 14.64 -4.39
C ILE A 276 6.27 15.81 -4.98
N PRO A 277 6.87 16.99 -5.12
CA PRO A 277 6.23 18.14 -5.77
C PRO A 277 5.80 17.79 -7.21
N LYS A 278 4.62 18.23 -7.61
CA LYS A 278 4.08 17.93 -8.96
C LYS A 278 4.96 18.42 -10.11
N LYS A 279 5.77 19.46 -9.89
CA LYS A 279 6.73 19.97 -10.88
C LYS A 279 7.87 18.97 -11.18
N ASP A 280 8.10 18.02 -10.27
CA ASP A 280 9.17 17.01 -10.39
C ASP A 280 8.62 15.68 -10.96
N TYR A 281 7.33 15.63 -11.37
CA TYR A 281 6.76 14.48 -12.02
C TYR A 281 7.36 14.35 -13.42
N ARG A 282 7.61 13.11 -13.84
CA ARG A 282 8.20 12.77 -15.13
C ARG A 282 7.15 12.26 -16.09
N THR A 283 7.50 12.23 -17.39
CA THR A 283 6.68 11.54 -18.38
C THR A 283 7.13 10.09 -18.52
N ASN A 284 6.25 9.26 -19.08
CA ASN A 284 6.55 7.85 -19.35
C ASN A 284 7.70 7.66 -20.35
N HIS A 285 8.06 8.67 -21.12
CA HIS A 285 9.16 8.65 -22.09
C HIS A 285 10.44 9.34 -21.57
N SER A 286 10.49 9.80 -20.33
CA SER A 286 11.69 10.37 -19.74
C SER A 286 12.80 9.34 -19.66
N THR A 287 14.00 9.71 -20.11
CA THR A 287 15.18 8.82 -20.13
C THR A 287 15.97 8.81 -18.83
N GLU A 288 15.76 9.80 -17.96
CA GLU A 288 16.47 9.90 -16.69
C GLU A 288 15.87 8.97 -15.64
N ALA A 289 16.66 8.00 -15.17
CA ALA A 289 16.30 7.15 -14.05
C ALA A 289 15.99 7.97 -12.79
N ILE A 290 15.01 7.56 -12.00
CA ILE A 290 14.77 8.11 -10.67
C ILE A 290 15.88 7.56 -9.76
N ILE A 291 17.04 8.18 -9.76
CA ILE A 291 18.09 7.89 -8.79
C ILE A 291 17.65 8.51 -7.47
N ARG A 292 17.16 7.71 -6.53
CA ARG A 292 16.98 8.10 -5.14
C ARG A 292 17.75 7.14 -4.25
N GLU A 293 18.47 7.77 -3.32
CA GLU A 293 19.29 7.13 -2.32
C GLU A 293 18.53 6.02 -1.56
N GLU A 294 19.27 4.97 -1.29
CA GLU A 294 18.85 3.77 -0.60
C GLU A 294 18.37 4.10 0.82
N THR A 295 17.08 4.14 0.97
CA THR A 295 16.46 3.88 2.29
C THR A 295 15.97 2.44 2.25
N SER A 296 16.49 1.62 3.17
CA SER A 296 16.18 0.20 3.31
C SER A 296 14.66 -0.08 3.26
N CYS A 297 14.29 -0.97 2.39
CA CYS A 297 12.94 -1.58 2.39
C CYS A 297 12.80 -2.53 3.56
#